data_0af653ae19e82d93149bd9cf2c6c5101
#
_entry.id   0af653ae19e82d93149bd9cf2c6c5101
#
_cell.length_a   1.000
_cell.length_b   1.000
_cell.length_c   1.000
_cell.angle_alpha   90.00
_cell.angle_beta   90.00
_cell.angle_gamma   90.00
#
_symmetry.space_group_name_H-M   'P 1'
#
loop_
_entity.id
_entity.type
_entity.pdbx_description
1 polymer ?
#
loop_
_entity_poly.entity_id
_entity_poly.type
_entity_poly.pdbx_seq_one_letter_code
_entity_poly.pdbx_strand_id
1 'polypeptide(L)'
;VLTGKGLSFGGSLTRNEATGYGLCYLTEEMLHCMKQESLQGKRVAISGSGNVAIFACQKAQELGAKVITMSDSNGCIYDPEGIRLDVVKDIKLRRRGRIREYAQLVPGSESRSDFRDLWSVPCDVALPCATQNEIDAETARRIVRGGAMALAEGANMPSTPAAIEVLREGGVLFAPAKAANAGGVAVSGLEMCQNSMRLAWTFDEVDQRLHQIMLDIFH
;
A
#
# COMPACT_ATOMS: atom_id res chain seq x y z
N VAL A 1 -8.76 19.23 18.15
CA VAL A 1 -7.49 18.50 18.15
C VAL A 1 -7.00 18.37 16.70
N LEU A 2 -5.74 18.69 16.46
CA LEU A 2 -5.09 18.54 15.15
C LEU A 2 -4.06 17.42 15.24
N THR A 3 -3.99 16.56 14.22
CA THR A 3 -2.99 15.48 14.10
C THR A 3 -2.25 15.57 12.77
N GLY A 4 -1.13 14.86 12.64
CA GLY A 4 -0.25 14.98 11.48
C GLY A 4 0.58 16.26 11.49
N LYS A 5 0.82 16.80 12.67
CA LYS A 5 1.64 18.00 12.87
C LYS A 5 3.13 17.70 12.62
N GLY A 6 3.91 18.74 12.33
CA GLY A 6 5.38 18.62 12.37
C GLY A 6 5.87 18.31 13.79
N LEU A 7 7.02 17.64 13.90
CA LEU A 7 7.60 17.20 15.18
C LEU A 7 7.76 18.35 16.17
N SER A 8 8.14 19.54 15.71
CA SER A 8 8.27 20.75 16.54
C SER A 8 6.95 21.22 17.17
N PHE A 9 5.82 20.72 16.67
CA PHE A 9 4.47 21.05 17.15
C PHE A 9 3.79 19.86 17.86
N GLY A 10 4.55 18.88 18.30
CA GLY A 10 4.04 17.68 18.96
C GLY A 10 3.49 16.63 18.00
N GLY A 11 3.99 16.59 16.77
CA GLY A 11 3.69 15.53 15.82
C GLY A 11 4.30 14.19 16.22
N SER A 12 3.73 13.09 15.75
CA SER A 12 4.26 11.74 15.96
C SER A 12 5.16 11.32 14.81
N LEU A 13 6.24 10.63 15.13
CA LEU A 13 6.99 9.83 14.17
C LEU A 13 6.08 8.74 13.58
N THR A 14 6.45 8.19 12.44
CA THR A 14 5.69 7.14 11.71
C THR A 14 4.34 7.61 11.14
N ARG A 15 3.89 8.86 11.38
CA ARG A 15 2.57 9.32 10.89
C ARG A 15 2.44 9.29 9.37
N ASN A 16 3.50 9.61 8.64
CA ASN A 16 3.52 9.59 7.18
C ASN A 16 3.50 8.17 6.63
N GLU A 17 4.17 7.26 7.30
CA GLU A 17 4.33 5.85 6.98
C GLU A 17 3.09 5.03 7.32
N ALA A 18 2.36 5.46 8.33
CA ALA A 18 1.38 4.69 9.07
C ALA A 18 0.32 3.98 8.21
N THR A 19 -0.21 4.63 7.19
CA THR A 19 -1.23 4.01 6.33
C THR A 19 -0.62 2.90 5.49
N GLY A 20 0.52 3.15 4.85
CA GLY A 20 1.21 2.16 4.02
C GLY A 20 1.76 0.99 4.85
N TYR A 21 2.32 1.28 6.01
CA TYR A 21 2.84 0.26 6.93
C TYR A 21 1.71 -0.61 7.49
N GLY A 22 0.65 0.02 8.00
CA GLY A 22 -0.52 -0.68 8.52
C GLY A 22 -1.20 -1.56 7.48
N LEU A 23 -1.29 -1.09 6.23
CA LEU A 23 -1.78 -1.89 5.12
C LEU A 23 -0.98 -3.19 4.94
N CYS A 24 0.35 -3.11 5.00
CA CYS A 24 1.21 -4.28 4.86
C CYS A 24 1.10 -5.22 6.08
N TYR A 25 1.02 -4.71 7.30
CA TYR A 25 0.84 -5.53 8.50
C TYR A 25 -0.46 -6.33 8.47
N LEU A 26 -1.58 -5.66 8.13
CA LEU A 26 -2.86 -6.35 8.02
C LEU A 26 -2.86 -7.38 6.87
N THR A 27 -2.21 -7.06 5.75
CA THR A 27 -2.10 -7.97 4.61
C THR A 27 -1.28 -9.20 4.97
N GLU A 28 -0.15 -9.02 5.67
CA GLU A 28 0.70 -10.10 6.16
C GLU A 28 -0.07 -11.04 7.09
N GLU A 29 -0.80 -10.47 8.06
CA GLU A 29 -1.60 -11.25 9.01
C GLU A 29 -2.75 -12.01 8.31
N MET A 30 -3.42 -11.35 7.35
CA MET A 30 -4.46 -11.99 6.55
C MET A 30 -3.92 -13.19 5.75
N LEU A 31 -2.75 -13.05 5.13
CA LEU A 31 -2.09 -14.15 4.42
C LEU A 31 -1.70 -15.27 5.37
N HIS A 32 -1.13 -14.91 6.52
CA HIS A 32 -0.70 -15.88 7.54
C HIS A 32 -1.88 -16.72 8.06
N CYS A 33 -2.93 -16.07 8.52
CA CYS A 33 -4.07 -16.73 9.14
C CYS A 33 -4.94 -17.51 8.14
N MET A 34 -5.12 -16.98 6.92
CA MET A 34 -6.10 -17.53 5.98
C MET A 34 -5.50 -18.43 4.89
N LYS A 35 -4.20 -18.33 4.65
CA LYS A 35 -3.50 -19.09 3.60
C LYS A 35 -2.27 -19.83 4.10
N GLN A 36 -1.80 -19.58 5.33
CA GLN A 36 -0.51 -20.04 5.86
C GLN A 36 0.68 -19.58 4.99
N GLU A 37 0.56 -18.36 4.47
CA GLU A 37 1.49 -17.71 3.57
C GLU A 37 2.00 -16.41 4.22
N SER A 38 2.95 -15.75 3.57
CA SER A 38 3.47 -14.45 3.97
C SER A 38 3.72 -13.57 2.75
N LEU A 39 4.08 -12.31 2.93
CA LEU A 39 4.52 -11.43 1.83
C LEU A 39 5.90 -11.82 1.29
N GLN A 40 6.68 -12.61 2.02
CA GLN A 40 8.02 -13.03 1.61
C GLN A 40 7.98 -13.70 0.24
N GLY A 41 8.73 -13.16 -0.72
CA GLY A 41 8.85 -13.67 -2.09
C GLY A 41 7.63 -13.44 -2.99
N LYS A 42 6.54 -12.83 -2.49
CA LYS A 42 5.34 -12.55 -3.29
C LYS A 42 5.56 -11.37 -4.24
N ARG A 43 4.95 -11.46 -5.42
CA ARG A 43 4.85 -10.34 -6.36
C ARG A 43 3.69 -9.46 -5.95
N VAL A 44 3.98 -8.21 -5.61
CA VAL A 44 2.99 -7.25 -5.14
C VAL A 44 2.77 -6.18 -6.20
N ALA A 45 1.52 -6.01 -6.63
CA ALA A 45 1.12 -4.89 -7.49
C ALA A 45 0.55 -3.76 -6.63
N ILE A 46 1.12 -2.57 -6.75
CA ILE A 46 0.67 -1.36 -6.03
C ILE A 46 0.23 -0.32 -7.05
N SER A 47 -0.94 0.27 -6.87
CA SER A 47 -1.34 1.49 -7.60
C SER A 47 -0.97 2.75 -6.82
N GLY A 48 -0.80 3.85 -7.57
CA GLY A 48 -0.40 5.12 -6.98
C GLY A 48 1.12 5.28 -6.83
N SER A 49 1.52 6.46 -6.47
CA SER A 49 2.90 6.86 -6.13
C SER A 49 2.90 8.02 -5.13
N GLY A 50 1.79 8.18 -4.42
CA GLY A 50 1.66 9.08 -3.29
C GLY A 50 2.18 8.45 -1.99
N ASN A 51 1.90 9.10 -0.88
CA ASN A 51 2.40 8.71 0.44
C ASN A 51 2.08 7.25 0.79
N VAL A 52 0.80 6.86 0.65
CA VAL A 52 0.36 5.49 0.96
C VAL A 52 1.10 4.46 0.11
N ALA A 53 1.17 4.68 -1.20
CA ALA A 53 1.82 3.75 -2.13
C ALA A 53 3.34 3.63 -1.89
N ILE A 54 4.03 4.75 -1.64
CA ILE A 54 5.48 4.77 -1.36
C ILE A 54 5.79 3.98 -0.09
N PHE A 55 5.05 4.20 0.98
CA PHE A 55 5.32 3.52 2.24
C PHE A 55 4.78 2.09 2.28
N ALA A 56 3.71 1.77 1.54
CA ALA A 56 3.31 0.38 1.30
C ALA A 56 4.40 -0.38 0.53
N CYS A 57 4.97 0.24 -0.51
CA CYS A 57 6.10 -0.34 -1.25
C CYS A 57 7.29 -0.59 -0.34
N GLN A 58 7.66 0.40 0.49
CA GLN A 58 8.77 0.28 1.43
C GLN A 58 8.55 -0.90 2.39
N LYS A 59 7.42 -0.93 3.08
CA LYS A 59 7.13 -1.98 4.08
C LYS A 59 6.98 -3.36 3.44
N ALA A 60 6.33 -3.46 2.28
CA ALA A 60 6.23 -4.73 1.56
C ALA A 60 7.62 -5.29 1.20
N GLN A 61 8.55 -4.42 0.74
CA GLN A 61 9.93 -4.82 0.45
C GLN A 61 10.70 -5.21 1.73
N GLU A 62 10.49 -4.51 2.84
CA GLU A 62 11.06 -4.88 4.15
C GLU A 62 10.57 -6.25 4.63
N LEU A 63 9.32 -6.61 4.32
CA LEU A 63 8.72 -7.93 4.59
C LEU A 63 9.09 -8.99 3.52
N GLY A 64 10.01 -8.65 2.62
CA GLY A 64 10.56 -9.56 1.62
C GLY A 64 9.74 -9.74 0.36
N ALA A 65 8.72 -8.92 0.12
CA ALA A 65 7.97 -8.94 -1.13
C ALA A 65 8.73 -8.29 -2.28
N LYS A 66 8.43 -8.72 -3.49
CA LYS A 66 8.85 -8.06 -4.72
C LYS A 66 7.71 -7.16 -5.22
N VAL A 67 7.79 -5.86 -4.96
CA VAL A 67 6.84 -4.90 -5.54
C VAL A 67 7.19 -4.68 -6.99
N ILE A 68 6.25 -4.95 -7.91
CA ILE A 68 6.51 -4.98 -9.34
C ILE A 68 5.84 -3.86 -10.15
N THR A 69 4.89 -3.13 -9.55
CA THR A 69 4.21 -2.03 -10.23
C THR A 69 4.03 -0.83 -9.31
N MET A 70 4.01 0.37 -9.89
CA MET A 70 3.46 1.59 -9.30
C MET A 70 2.82 2.44 -10.40
N SER A 71 1.97 3.41 -10.04
CA SER A 71 1.28 4.26 -11.02
C SER A 71 1.10 5.71 -10.55
N ASP A 72 0.76 6.58 -11.49
CA ASP A 72 0.17 7.89 -11.22
C ASP A 72 -0.88 8.22 -12.31
N SER A 73 -1.40 9.45 -12.31
CA SER A 73 -2.41 9.87 -13.28
C SER A 73 -1.94 9.85 -14.75
N ASN A 74 -0.65 9.66 -15.02
CA ASN A 74 -0.06 9.64 -16.36
C ASN A 74 0.34 8.24 -16.84
N GLY A 75 -0.02 7.20 -16.09
CA GLY A 75 0.27 5.81 -16.45
C GLY A 75 0.84 4.98 -15.31
N CYS A 76 1.38 3.85 -15.64
CA CYS A 76 2.00 2.94 -14.68
C CYS A 76 3.38 2.50 -15.14
N ILE A 77 4.13 1.95 -14.19
CA ILE A 77 5.42 1.29 -14.43
C ILE A 77 5.32 -0.17 -14.01
N TYR A 78 6.05 -1.01 -14.73
CA TYR A 78 6.27 -2.40 -14.41
C TYR A 78 7.76 -2.70 -14.40
N ASP A 79 8.23 -3.30 -13.33
CA ASP A 79 9.61 -3.74 -13.18
C ASP A 79 9.62 -5.21 -12.69
N PRO A 80 9.96 -6.18 -13.55
CA PRO A 80 9.97 -7.58 -13.17
C PRO A 80 11.01 -7.92 -12.11
N GLU A 81 12.08 -7.11 -12.00
CA GLU A 81 13.13 -7.30 -10.99
C GLU A 81 12.79 -6.66 -9.65
N GLY A 82 11.70 -5.89 -9.60
CA GLY A 82 11.22 -5.19 -8.41
C GLY A 82 11.52 -3.69 -8.43
N ILE A 83 10.52 -2.92 -8.03
CA ILE A 83 10.59 -1.45 -8.02
C ILE A 83 11.75 -0.95 -7.16
N ARG A 84 12.61 -0.16 -7.75
CA ARG A 84 13.66 0.61 -7.07
C ARG A 84 13.03 1.83 -6.41
N LEU A 85 12.70 1.69 -5.12
CA LEU A 85 11.97 2.71 -4.38
C LEU A 85 12.75 4.02 -4.21
N ASP A 86 14.08 3.95 -4.17
CA ASP A 86 14.96 5.12 -4.16
C ASP A 86 14.73 6.02 -5.40
N VAL A 87 14.61 5.41 -6.58
CA VAL A 87 14.34 6.12 -7.85
C VAL A 87 12.93 6.71 -7.83
N VAL A 88 11.93 5.97 -7.35
CA VAL A 88 10.55 6.48 -7.23
C VAL A 88 10.50 7.67 -6.28
N LYS A 89 11.16 7.57 -5.11
CA LYS A 89 11.24 8.68 -4.14
C LYS A 89 11.92 9.91 -4.74
N ASP A 90 13.00 9.74 -5.51
CA ASP A 90 13.65 10.86 -6.20
C ASP A 90 12.70 11.53 -7.19
N ILE A 91 12.06 10.76 -8.06
CA ILE A 91 11.09 11.28 -9.05
C ILE A 91 9.94 12.01 -8.36
N LYS A 92 9.29 11.37 -7.37
CA LYS A 92 8.02 11.88 -6.83
C LYS A 92 8.20 12.92 -5.73
N LEU A 93 9.16 12.74 -4.83
CA LEU A 93 9.32 13.59 -3.64
C LEU A 93 10.30 14.76 -3.89
N ARG A 94 11.39 14.51 -4.63
CA ARG A 94 12.41 15.54 -4.87
C ARG A 94 12.14 16.33 -6.15
N ARG A 95 11.95 15.64 -7.29
CA ARG A 95 11.77 16.29 -8.61
C ARG A 95 10.32 16.63 -8.92
N ARG A 96 9.36 16.05 -8.17
CA ARG A 96 7.90 16.17 -8.42
C ARG A 96 7.52 15.79 -9.85
N GLY A 97 8.26 14.84 -10.42
CA GLY A 97 8.09 14.32 -11.76
C GLY A 97 6.97 13.29 -11.91
N ARG A 98 6.89 12.69 -13.10
CA ARG A 98 5.90 11.66 -13.43
C ARG A 98 6.49 10.28 -13.32
N ILE A 99 5.67 9.31 -12.88
CA ILE A 99 6.15 7.95 -12.63
C ILE A 99 6.77 7.29 -13.88
N ARG A 100 6.31 7.64 -15.05
CA ARG A 100 6.85 7.13 -16.33
C ARG A 100 8.34 7.41 -16.54
N GLU A 101 8.91 8.42 -15.86
CA GLU A 101 10.35 8.73 -15.92
C GLU A 101 11.20 7.59 -15.36
N TYR A 102 10.61 6.74 -14.53
CA TYR A 102 11.27 5.57 -13.96
C TYR A 102 11.86 4.65 -15.05
N ALA A 103 11.09 4.36 -16.11
CA ALA A 103 11.54 3.49 -17.18
C ALA A 103 12.72 4.06 -17.99
N GLN A 104 12.97 5.37 -17.92
CA GLN A 104 14.14 5.99 -18.52
C GLN A 104 15.40 5.85 -17.64
N LEU A 105 15.21 5.64 -16.34
CA LEU A 105 16.29 5.57 -15.34
C LEU A 105 16.65 4.14 -14.95
N VAL A 106 15.71 3.20 -15.13
CA VAL A 106 15.89 1.79 -14.73
C VAL A 106 15.75 0.89 -15.96
N PRO A 107 16.87 0.43 -16.52
CA PRO A 107 16.85 -0.49 -17.65
C PRO A 107 16.11 -1.80 -17.33
N GLY A 108 15.32 -2.29 -18.28
CA GLY A 108 14.53 -3.52 -18.12
C GLY A 108 13.13 -3.29 -17.53
N SER A 109 12.83 -2.09 -17.06
CA SER A 109 11.48 -1.71 -16.66
C SER A 109 10.68 -1.14 -17.84
N GLU A 110 9.35 -1.17 -17.71
CA GLU A 110 8.41 -0.67 -18.71
C GLU A 110 7.55 0.46 -18.13
N SER A 111 7.12 1.39 -18.99
CA SER A 111 6.05 2.33 -18.67
C SER A 111 4.89 2.19 -19.65
N ARG A 112 3.66 2.26 -19.13
CA ARG A 112 2.42 2.20 -19.91
C ARG A 112 1.61 3.46 -19.65
N SER A 113 0.91 3.94 -20.69
CA SER A 113 0.20 5.22 -20.64
C SER A 113 -1.11 5.16 -19.87
N ASP A 114 -1.76 4.00 -19.80
CA ASP A 114 -2.95 3.80 -18.96
C ASP A 114 -2.52 3.28 -17.58
N PHE A 115 -2.90 4.00 -16.53
CA PHE A 115 -2.58 3.59 -15.17
C PHE A 115 -3.27 2.26 -14.77
N ARG A 116 -4.38 1.89 -15.43
CA ARG A 116 -5.10 0.64 -15.17
C ARG A 116 -4.41 -0.59 -15.73
N ASP A 117 -3.46 -0.42 -16.64
CA ASP A 117 -2.71 -1.52 -17.23
C ASP A 117 -1.87 -2.28 -16.20
N LEU A 118 -1.57 -1.64 -15.06
CA LEU A 118 -0.87 -2.31 -13.96
C LEU A 118 -1.63 -3.55 -13.46
N TRP A 119 -2.99 -3.50 -13.48
CA TRP A 119 -3.84 -4.59 -13.01
C TRP A 119 -3.94 -5.77 -14.00
N SER A 120 -3.31 -5.63 -15.17
CA SER A 120 -3.13 -6.73 -16.13
C SER A 120 -1.81 -7.49 -15.90
N VAL A 121 -0.95 -7.00 -15.03
CA VAL A 121 0.30 -7.66 -14.65
C VAL A 121 -0.02 -8.77 -13.63
N PRO A 122 0.37 -10.03 -13.89
CA PRO A 122 0.18 -11.11 -12.92
C PRO A 122 0.90 -10.83 -11.60
N CYS A 123 0.15 -10.88 -10.50
CA CYS A 123 0.67 -10.64 -9.16
C CYS A 123 0.04 -11.60 -8.15
N ASP A 124 0.67 -11.76 -7.00
CA ASP A 124 0.19 -12.59 -5.91
C ASP A 124 -0.66 -11.79 -4.93
N VAL A 125 -0.35 -10.49 -4.77
CA VAL A 125 -1.08 -9.56 -3.89
C VAL A 125 -1.30 -8.23 -4.61
N ALA A 126 -2.50 -7.69 -4.52
CA ALA A 126 -2.90 -6.41 -5.08
C ALA A 126 -3.16 -5.38 -3.96
N LEU A 127 -2.48 -4.24 -4.00
CA LEU A 127 -2.63 -3.14 -3.04
C LEU A 127 -3.05 -1.86 -3.77
N PRO A 128 -4.35 -1.61 -3.96
CA PRO A 128 -4.83 -0.37 -4.55
C PRO A 128 -4.65 0.81 -3.58
N CYS A 129 -3.71 1.69 -3.92
CA CYS A 129 -3.29 2.83 -3.09
C CYS A 129 -3.46 4.19 -3.79
N ALA A 130 -4.13 4.24 -4.95
CA ALA A 130 -4.26 5.47 -5.73
C ALA A 130 -5.56 6.22 -5.44
N THR A 131 -6.66 5.78 -6.03
CA THR A 131 -7.90 6.56 -6.05
C THR A 131 -9.15 5.72 -5.80
N GLN A 132 -10.23 6.42 -5.42
CA GLN A 132 -11.55 5.82 -5.31
C GLN A 132 -12.02 5.26 -6.66
N ASN A 133 -12.70 4.10 -6.63
CA ASN A 133 -13.30 3.42 -7.79
C ASN A 133 -12.31 3.11 -8.93
N GLU A 134 -11.04 2.89 -8.62
CA GLU A 134 -10.04 2.52 -9.62
C GLU A 134 -10.19 1.07 -10.10
N ILE A 135 -10.83 0.21 -9.30
CA ILE A 135 -11.08 -1.20 -9.62
C ILE A 135 -12.57 -1.41 -9.84
N ASP A 136 -12.96 -1.58 -11.10
CA ASP A 136 -14.27 -2.02 -11.53
C ASP A 136 -14.32 -3.57 -11.68
N ALA A 137 -15.49 -4.12 -12.04
CA ALA A 137 -15.65 -5.56 -12.19
C ALA A 137 -14.74 -6.18 -13.26
N GLU A 138 -14.43 -5.46 -14.34
CA GLU A 138 -13.53 -5.98 -15.38
C GLU A 138 -12.08 -5.99 -14.91
N THR A 139 -11.64 -4.94 -14.23
CA THR A 139 -10.34 -4.86 -13.59
C THR A 139 -10.18 -5.97 -12.53
N ALA A 140 -11.22 -6.22 -11.72
CA ALA A 140 -11.25 -7.31 -10.77
C ALA A 140 -11.07 -8.69 -11.44
N ARG A 141 -11.74 -8.93 -12.58
CA ARG A 141 -11.53 -10.16 -13.35
C ARG A 141 -10.10 -10.31 -13.86
N ARG A 142 -9.43 -9.21 -14.22
CA ARG A 142 -8.01 -9.26 -14.61
C ARG A 142 -7.12 -9.66 -13.43
N ILE A 143 -7.36 -9.08 -12.25
CA ILE A 143 -6.65 -9.42 -11.01
C ILE A 143 -6.83 -10.91 -10.67
N VAL A 144 -8.06 -11.42 -10.72
CA VAL A 144 -8.35 -12.84 -10.48
C VAL A 144 -7.62 -13.73 -11.49
N ARG A 145 -7.73 -13.42 -12.79
CA ARG A 145 -7.02 -14.16 -13.86
C ARG A 145 -5.51 -14.09 -13.73
N GLY A 146 -4.99 -13.00 -13.18
CA GLY A 146 -3.56 -12.81 -12.89
C GLY A 146 -3.04 -13.66 -11.73
N GLY A 147 -3.92 -14.37 -11.02
CA GLY A 147 -3.55 -15.29 -9.94
C GLY A 147 -3.41 -14.64 -8.57
N ALA A 148 -3.95 -13.43 -8.38
CA ALA A 148 -3.89 -12.78 -7.08
C ALA A 148 -4.61 -13.60 -6.02
N MET A 149 -3.95 -13.83 -4.89
CA MET A 149 -4.52 -14.52 -3.72
C MET A 149 -5.13 -13.57 -2.71
N ALA A 150 -4.74 -12.30 -2.73
CA ALA A 150 -5.23 -11.28 -1.81
C ALA A 150 -5.28 -9.89 -2.45
N LEU A 151 -6.26 -9.08 -2.03
CA LEU A 151 -6.35 -7.66 -2.29
C LEU A 151 -6.67 -6.93 -1.00
N ALA A 152 -5.86 -5.92 -0.65
CA ALA A 152 -6.09 -5.08 0.51
C ALA A 152 -6.11 -3.60 0.11
N GLU A 153 -7.15 -2.88 0.52
CA GLU A 153 -7.42 -1.52 0.09
C GLU A 153 -6.64 -0.47 0.88
N GLY A 154 -5.60 0.10 0.28
CA GLY A 154 -4.84 1.22 0.85
C GLY A 154 -5.51 2.57 0.64
N ALA A 155 -6.13 2.80 -0.51
CA ALA A 155 -6.94 3.99 -0.78
C ALA A 155 -8.34 3.88 -0.15
N ASN A 156 -9.08 4.98 -0.14
CA ASN A 156 -10.47 4.98 0.30
C ASN A 156 -11.39 4.47 -0.82
N MET A 157 -12.08 3.36 -0.59
CA MET A 157 -13.05 2.75 -1.50
C MET A 157 -12.51 2.60 -2.95
N PRO A 158 -11.34 1.98 -3.17
CA PRO A 158 -10.80 1.84 -4.52
C PRO A 158 -11.56 0.82 -5.35
N SER A 159 -12.22 -0.17 -4.72
CA SER A 159 -13.00 -1.19 -5.42
C SER A 159 -14.49 -0.85 -5.41
N THR A 160 -15.12 -0.98 -6.57
CA THR A 160 -16.58 -0.88 -6.66
C THR A 160 -17.27 -2.10 -6.03
N PRO A 161 -18.54 -2.02 -5.59
CA PRO A 161 -19.25 -3.18 -5.05
C PRO A 161 -19.23 -4.39 -6.00
N ALA A 162 -19.43 -4.19 -7.30
CA ALA A 162 -19.36 -5.25 -8.30
C ALA A 162 -17.95 -5.86 -8.42
N ALA A 163 -16.89 -5.09 -8.23
CA ALA A 163 -15.53 -5.59 -8.19
C ALA A 163 -15.29 -6.49 -6.96
N ILE A 164 -15.82 -6.12 -5.80
CA ILE A 164 -15.69 -6.90 -4.57
C ILE A 164 -16.36 -8.27 -4.72
N GLU A 165 -17.53 -8.33 -5.36
CA GLU A 165 -18.22 -9.60 -5.65
C GLU A 165 -17.35 -10.50 -6.54
N VAL A 166 -16.81 -9.97 -7.63
CA VAL A 166 -15.92 -10.70 -8.55
C VAL A 166 -14.67 -11.24 -7.83
N LEU A 167 -14.05 -10.42 -6.96
CA LEU A 167 -12.88 -10.84 -6.19
C LEU A 167 -13.21 -12.00 -5.25
N ARG A 168 -14.33 -11.92 -4.52
CA ARG A 168 -14.78 -12.96 -3.60
C ARG A 168 -15.14 -14.26 -4.33
N GLU A 169 -15.89 -14.18 -5.43
CA GLU A 169 -16.21 -15.33 -6.28
C GLU A 169 -14.95 -15.98 -6.86
N GLY A 170 -13.93 -15.16 -7.18
CA GLY A 170 -12.61 -15.61 -7.64
C GLY A 170 -11.72 -16.19 -6.55
N GLY A 171 -12.17 -16.26 -5.28
CA GLY A 171 -11.40 -16.79 -4.16
C GLY A 171 -10.26 -15.89 -3.69
N VAL A 172 -10.26 -14.62 -4.06
CA VAL A 172 -9.29 -13.61 -3.61
C VAL A 172 -9.67 -13.16 -2.21
N LEU A 173 -8.74 -13.21 -1.26
CA LEU A 173 -8.91 -12.63 0.07
C LEU A 173 -9.06 -11.11 -0.06
N PHE A 174 -10.10 -10.56 0.54
CA PHE A 174 -10.41 -9.14 0.41
C PHE A 174 -10.38 -8.43 1.76
N ALA A 175 -9.48 -7.46 1.92
CA ALA A 175 -9.42 -6.59 3.09
C ALA A 175 -9.97 -5.19 2.72
N PRO A 176 -11.12 -4.79 3.29
CA PRO A 176 -11.76 -3.51 2.99
C PRO A 176 -10.96 -2.33 3.55
N ALA A 177 -11.07 -1.17 2.91
CA ALA A 177 -10.35 0.05 3.26
C ALA A 177 -10.46 0.43 4.76
N LYS A 178 -11.65 0.29 5.34
CA LYS A 178 -11.89 0.63 6.76
C LYS A 178 -11.00 -0.14 7.74
N ALA A 179 -10.59 -1.35 7.38
CA ALA A 179 -9.64 -2.14 8.15
C ALA A 179 -8.20 -1.93 7.63
N ALA A 180 -8.00 -2.11 6.33
CA ALA A 180 -6.68 -2.16 5.72
C ALA A 180 -5.92 -0.82 5.79
N ASN A 181 -6.60 0.33 5.66
CA ASN A 181 -5.95 1.65 5.73
C ASN A 181 -6.06 2.34 7.11
N ALA A 182 -6.52 1.64 8.13
CA ALA A 182 -6.73 2.19 9.48
C ALA A 182 -5.43 2.67 10.15
N GLY A 183 -4.26 2.28 9.67
CA GLY A 183 -2.97 2.67 10.24
C GLY A 183 -2.80 4.18 10.37
N GLY A 184 -3.25 4.95 9.39
CA GLY A 184 -3.17 6.41 9.44
C GLY A 184 -3.97 7.03 10.60
N VAL A 185 -5.19 6.57 10.82
CA VAL A 185 -6.02 7.05 11.94
C VAL A 185 -5.53 6.49 13.28
N ALA A 186 -5.01 5.27 13.30
CA ALA A 186 -4.42 4.66 14.49
C ALA A 186 -3.24 5.52 15.01
N VAL A 187 -2.28 5.86 14.16
CA VAL A 187 -1.15 6.72 14.56
C VAL A 187 -1.61 8.15 14.88
N SER A 188 -2.69 8.65 14.28
CA SER A 188 -3.30 9.92 14.73
C SER A 188 -3.80 9.82 16.17
N GLY A 189 -4.40 8.70 16.57
CA GLY A 189 -4.77 8.42 17.95
C GLY A 189 -3.56 8.34 18.88
N LEU A 190 -2.50 7.66 18.46
CA LEU A 190 -1.25 7.60 19.22
C LEU A 190 -0.59 8.98 19.38
N GLU A 191 -0.64 9.84 18.35
CA GLU A 191 -0.17 11.22 18.44
C GLU A 191 -0.96 12.01 19.50
N MET A 192 -2.28 11.84 19.54
CA MET A 192 -3.10 12.47 20.59
C MET A 192 -2.73 11.97 21.99
N CYS A 193 -2.48 10.66 22.15
CA CYS A 193 -2.02 10.10 23.42
C CYS A 193 -0.68 10.67 23.85
N GLN A 194 0.30 10.73 22.96
CA GLN A 194 1.62 11.34 23.23
C GLN A 194 1.48 12.80 23.68
N ASN A 195 0.65 13.58 22.98
CA ASN A 195 0.41 14.98 23.32
C ASN A 195 -0.26 15.14 24.71
N SER A 196 -1.24 14.30 25.02
CA SER A 196 -1.92 14.29 26.31
C SER A 196 -0.99 13.96 27.47
N MET A 197 -0.12 12.98 27.27
CA MET A 197 0.88 12.56 28.26
C MET A 197 2.13 13.46 28.29
N ARG A 198 2.27 14.39 27.35
CA ARG A 198 3.45 15.22 27.13
C ARG A 198 4.73 14.39 26.93
N LEU A 199 4.60 13.28 26.22
CA LEU A 199 5.69 12.36 25.87
C LEU A 199 5.88 12.33 24.35
N ALA A 200 7.08 11.98 23.94
CA ALA A 200 7.39 11.65 22.54
C ALA A 200 7.91 10.21 22.50
N TRP A 201 7.34 9.40 21.65
CA TRP A 201 7.80 8.03 21.39
C TRP A 201 8.78 8.02 20.20
N THR A 202 9.69 7.07 20.21
CA THR A 202 10.57 6.80 19.09
C THR A 202 9.78 6.25 17.90
N PHE A 203 10.43 6.22 16.73
CA PHE A 203 9.84 5.61 15.53
C PHE A 203 9.45 4.15 15.80
N ASP A 204 10.35 3.37 16.39
CA ASP A 204 10.14 1.95 16.66
C ASP A 204 9.00 1.72 17.66
N GLU A 205 8.88 2.53 18.70
CA GLU A 205 7.76 2.44 19.66
C GLU A 205 6.43 2.69 19.01
N VAL A 206 6.34 3.67 18.10
CA VAL A 206 5.09 3.96 17.36
C VAL A 206 4.81 2.85 16.36
N ASP A 207 5.82 2.36 15.63
CA ASP A 207 5.66 1.29 14.64
C ASP A 207 5.23 -0.03 15.28
N GLN A 208 5.81 -0.41 16.41
CA GLN A 208 5.37 -1.58 17.18
C GLN A 208 3.92 -1.49 17.65
N ARG A 209 3.49 -0.32 18.13
CA ARG A 209 2.09 -0.09 18.50
C ARG A 209 1.15 -0.12 17.30
N LEU A 210 1.57 0.48 16.19
CA LEU A 210 0.84 0.40 14.92
C LEU A 210 0.67 -1.05 14.49
N HIS A 211 1.74 -1.83 14.49
CA HIS A 211 1.70 -3.26 14.15
C HIS A 211 0.67 -4.00 15.01
N GLN A 212 0.74 -3.86 16.33
CA GLN A 212 -0.21 -4.52 17.23
C GLN A 212 -1.67 -4.09 16.97
N ILE A 213 -1.91 -2.79 16.76
CA ILE A 213 -3.25 -2.29 16.43
C ILE A 213 -3.78 -2.91 15.13
N MET A 214 -2.94 -3.08 14.12
CA MET A 214 -3.38 -3.68 12.85
C MET A 214 -3.69 -5.17 13.00
N LEU A 215 -2.96 -5.90 13.85
CA LEU A 215 -3.29 -7.27 14.24
C LEU A 215 -4.63 -7.33 14.97
N ASP A 216 -4.84 -6.47 15.95
CA ASP A 216 -6.10 -6.40 16.74
C ASP A 216 -7.31 -6.03 15.86
N ILE A 217 -7.11 -5.24 14.79
CA ILE A 217 -8.16 -4.93 13.81
C ILE A 217 -8.49 -6.15 12.95
N PHE A 218 -7.52 -6.99 12.65
CA PHE A 218 -7.74 -8.19 11.85
C PHE A 218 -8.47 -9.27 12.65
N HIS A 219 -8.11 -9.51 13.91
CA HIS A 219 -8.70 -10.50 14.81
C HIS A 219 -10.01 -10.01 15.44
#